data_2e93fcf8a93a342d07828f9eb8bb525d
#
_entry.id   2e93fcf8a93a342d07828f9eb8bb525d
#
_cell.length_a   1.000
_cell.length_b   1.000
_cell.length_c   1.000
_cell.angle_alpha   90.00
_cell.angle_beta   90.00
_cell.angle_gamma   90.00
#
_symmetry.space_group_name_H-M   'P 1'
#
loop_
_entity.id
_entity.type
_entity.pdbx_description
1 polymer ?
#
loop_
_entity_poly.entity_id
_entity_poly.type
_entity_poly.pdbx_seq_one_letter_code
_entity_poly.pdbx_strand_id
1 'polypeptide(L)'
;MALSTGSGAILAVAYDAGGLEFFDMEGDRLGEPTRFHLKDIADGRASSIQSTQLTIFPGVTIEGGLKAYVFGEGLVAPAQIDLPIPEQRAVEGLCSGEAGSQGLMRIAYWTISNNRLLRTGVIGQSGDELTWEEEDATEAGFPITSCVFAYDTLVASPRSAASASLTRGDNAALLSIEEGGPLQISTDLGMTTSSITVRDGITVTAPDVPTAVTANGSLPAGGYPGGVVVIAGETSEGTHQVVFVDPSAITLKD
;
A
#
# COMPACT_ATOMS: atom_id res chain seq x y z
N MET A 1 -2.84 2.97 4.69
CA MET A 1 -3.90 2.63 3.71
C MET A 1 -3.27 1.86 2.57
N ALA A 2 -3.95 0.83 2.06
CA ALA A 2 -3.41 -0.06 1.04
C ALA A 2 -4.51 -0.57 0.11
N LEU A 3 -4.18 -0.86 -1.14
CA LEU A 3 -5.10 -1.34 -2.16
C LEU A 3 -4.69 -2.73 -2.64
N SER A 4 -5.63 -3.63 -2.83
CA SER A 4 -5.33 -4.92 -3.43
C SER A 4 -5.47 -4.90 -4.94
N THR A 5 -4.76 -5.82 -5.59
CA THR A 5 -4.89 -6.11 -7.01
C THR A 5 -5.37 -7.55 -7.22
N GLY A 6 -6.04 -7.80 -8.32
CA GLY A 6 -6.60 -9.11 -8.66
C GLY A 6 -8.13 -9.12 -8.74
N SER A 7 -8.73 -10.29 -8.59
CA SER A 7 -10.18 -10.46 -8.65
C SER A 7 -10.84 -9.95 -7.35
N GLY A 8 -11.58 -8.87 -7.43
CA GLY A 8 -12.20 -8.24 -6.28
C GLY A 8 -11.22 -7.31 -5.55
N ALA A 9 -11.12 -6.08 -6.04
CA ALA A 9 -10.28 -5.07 -5.40
C ALA A 9 -10.82 -4.71 -4.02
N ILE A 10 -9.92 -4.64 -3.05
CA ILE A 10 -10.22 -4.30 -1.66
C ILE A 10 -9.32 -3.15 -1.23
N LEU A 11 -9.91 -2.15 -0.61
CA LEU A 11 -9.20 -1.08 0.08
C LEU A 11 -9.08 -1.43 1.57
N ALA A 12 -7.86 -1.49 2.08
CA ALA A 12 -7.56 -1.66 3.50
C ALA A 12 -7.25 -0.30 4.13
N VAL A 13 -7.93 0.04 5.20
CA VAL A 13 -7.74 1.29 5.96
C VAL A 13 -7.37 0.93 7.40
N ALA A 14 -6.14 1.28 7.79
CA ALA A 14 -5.68 1.18 9.17
C ALA A 14 -5.79 2.57 9.82
N TYR A 15 -6.27 2.60 11.06
CA TYR A 15 -6.51 3.84 11.82
C TYR A 15 -5.45 4.02 12.91
N ASP A 16 -4.97 5.23 13.10
CA ASP A 16 -3.98 5.58 14.14
C ASP A 16 -4.46 5.25 15.55
N ALA A 17 -5.77 5.41 15.79
CA ALA A 17 -6.40 5.03 17.06
C ALA A 17 -6.52 3.51 17.26
N GLY A 18 -6.09 2.73 16.29
CA GLY A 18 -6.25 1.29 16.20
C GLY A 18 -7.53 0.88 15.49
N GLY A 19 -7.43 -0.19 14.76
CA GLY A 19 -8.47 -0.75 13.90
C GLY A 19 -7.98 -0.96 12.47
N LEU A 20 -8.51 -1.99 11.84
CA LEU A 20 -8.33 -2.27 10.43
C LEU A 20 -9.70 -2.61 9.85
N GLU A 21 -10.08 -1.90 8.82
CA GLU A 21 -11.31 -2.12 8.07
C GLU A 21 -11.00 -2.33 6.60
N PHE A 22 -11.84 -3.12 5.95
CA PHE A 22 -11.78 -3.35 4.51
C PHE A 22 -13.03 -2.80 3.84
N PHE A 23 -12.83 -2.24 2.65
CA PHE A 23 -13.89 -1.66 1.84
C PHE A 23 -13.80 -2.19 0.41
N ASP A 24 -14.93 -2.30 -0.27
CA ASP A 24 -14.94 -2.43 -1.71
C ASP A 24 -14.64 -1.10 -2.41
N MET A 25 -14.65 -1.11 -3.74
CA MET A 25 -14.36 0.09 -4.52
C MET A 25 -15.56 1.04 -4.66
N GLU A 26 -16.72 0.66 -4.18
CA GLU A 26 -17.91 1.50 -4.01
C GLU A 26 -17.91 2.23 -2.65
N GLY A 27 -17.02 1.83 -1.74
CA GLY A 27 -16.88 2.38 -0.40
C GLY A 27 -17.72 1.65 0.66
N ASP A 28 -18.32 0.52 0.31
CA ASP A 28 -19.06 -0.30 1.25
C ASP A 28 -18.10 -1.16 2.08
N ARG A 29 -18.33 -1.20 3.41
CA ARG A 29 -17.47 -1.95 4.32
C ARG A 29 -17.65 -3.45 4.14
N LEU A 30 -16.53 -4.14 4.03
CA LEU A 30 -16.44 -5.58 3.91
C LEU A 30 -16.15 -6.22 5.28
N GLY A 31 -17.09 -7.01 5.79
CA GLY A 31 -16.94 -7.72 7.05
C GLY A 31 -16.99 -6.83 8.31
N GLU A 32 -16.64 -7.42 9.44
CA GLU A 32 -16.64 -6.75 10.74
C GLU A 32 -15.30 -6.01 10.95
N PRO A 33 -15.33 -4.82 11.58
CA PRO A 33 -14.10 -4.09 11.90
C PRO A 33 -13.28 -4.86 12.95
N THR A 34 -11.97 -4.75 12.86
CA THR A 34 -11.05 -5.35 13.82
C THR A 34 -10.40 -4.29 14.69
N ARG A 35 -9.78 -4.74 15.80
CA ARG A 35 -8.99 -3.88 16.69
C ARG A 35 -7.49 -4.07 16.50
N PHE A 36 -7.05 -4.48 15.30
CA PHE A 36 -5.64 -4.58 15.02
C PHE A 36 -4.99 -3.19 15.07
N HIS A 37 -3.85 -3.10 15.75
CA HIS A 37 -3.06 -1.89 15.80
C HIS A 37 -1.87 -2.03 14.88
N LEU A 38 -1.91 -1.31 13.77
CA LEU A 38 -0.87 -1.32 12.75
C LEU A 38 -0.15 0.02 12.77
N LYS A 39 1.16 -0.05 12.57
CA LYS A 39 2.01 1.09 12.28
C LYS A 39 2.02 1.39 10.78
N ASP A 40 2.00 0.33 9.96
CA ASP A 40 2.04 0.43 8.51
C ASP A 40 1.31 -0.75 7.85
N ILE A 41 0.80 -0.52 6.64
CA ILE A 41 0.15 -1.54 5.80
C ILE A 41 0.47 -1.26 4.33
N ALA A 42 0.90 -2.28 3.59
CA ALA A 42 1.21 -2.18 2.17
C ALA A 42 0.21 -2.94 1.30
N ASP A 43 0.25 -2.64 0.00
CA ASP A 43 -0.69 -3.14 -0.99
C ASP A 43 -0.79 -4.66 -1.00
N GLY A 44 -2.03 -5.14 -1.12
CA GLY A 44 -2.37 -6.54 -1.02
C GLY A 44 -2.42 -7.27 -2.36
N ARG A 45 -2.46 -8.59 -2.27
CA ARG A 45 -2.62 -9.48 -3.43
C ARG A 45 -3.71 -10.50 -3.18
N ALA A 46 -4.53 -10.71 -4.22
CA ALA A 46 -5.47 -11.82 -4.23
C ALA A 46 -4.73 -13.14 -4.45
N SER A 47 -5.11 -14.15 -3.69
CA SER A 47 -4.58 -15.51 -3.79
C SER A 47 -5.68 -16.53 -3.55
N SER A 48 -5.44 -17.78 -3.94
CA SER A 48 -6.32 -18.90 -3.65
C SER A 48 -5.59 -19.86 -2.71
N ILE A 49 -6.08 -19.97 -1.50
CA ILE A 49 -5.58 -20.91 -0.49
C ILE A 49 -6.69 -21.93 -0.21
N GLN A 50 -6.43 -23.23 -0.36
CA GLN A 50 -7.43 -24.31 -0.19
C GLN A 50 -8.71 -24.06 -1.01
N SER A 51 -8.57 -23.55 -2.24
CA SER A 51 -9.69 -23.16 -3.12
C SER A 51 -10.54 -21.98 -2.60
N THR A 52 -10.16 -21.33 -1.51
CA THR A 52 -10.79 -20.11 -1.00
C THR A 52 -10.07 -18.88 -1.55
N GLN A 53 -10.84 -17.96 -2.12
CA GLN A 53 -10.29 -16.69 -2.61
C GLN A 53 -10.04 -15.75 -1.41
N LEU A 54 -8.79 -15.39 -1.23
CA LEU A 54 -8.35 -14.52 -0.15
C LEU A 54 -7.53 -13.37 -0.71
N THR A 55 -7.61 -12.23 -0.05
CA THR A 55 -6.70 -11.10 -0.28
C THR A 55 -5.79 -10.96 0.93
N ILE A 56 -4.49 -10.84 0.69
CA ILE A 56 -3.43 -10.81 1.69
C ILE A 56 -2.74 -9.46 1.65
N PHE A 57 -2.77 -8.72 2.76
CA PHE A 57 -2.10 -7.44 2.94
C PHE A 57 -0.97 -7.61 3.94
N PRO A 58 0.29 -7.33 3.58
CA PRO A 58 1.37 -7.29 4.55
C PRO A 58 1.31 -6.00 5.37
N GLY A 59 1.61 -6.09 6.65
CA GLY A 59 1.61 -4.93 7.54
C GLY A 59 2.56 -5.07 8.72
N VAL A 60 2.82 -3.95 9.38
CA VAL A 60 3.66 -3.85 10.58
C VAL A 60 2.79 -3.55 11.77
N THR A 61 2.88 -4.36 12.82
CA THR A 61 2.23 -4.06 14.09
C THR A 61 2.91 -2.89 14.82
N ILE A 62 2.25 -2.28 15.80
CA ILE A 62 2.87 -1.20 16.61
C ILE A 62 4.12 -1.67 17.36
N GLU A 63 4.25 -2.97 17.65
CA GLU A 63 5.43 -3.57 18.26
C GLU A 63 6.55 -3.86 17.25
N GLY A 64 6.34 -3.57 15.96
CA GLY A 64 7.31 -3.78 14.89
C GLY A 64 7.39 -5.22 14.38
N GLY A 65 6.35 -6.02 14.56
CA GLY A 65 6.22 -7.36 13.97
C GLY A 65 5.61 -7.29 12.56
N LEU A 66 6.16 -8.07 11.62
CA LEU A 66 5.56 -8.25 10.30
C LEU A 66 4.45 -9.31 10.35
N LYS A 67 3.28 -8.96 9.86
CA LYS A 67 2.10 -9.83 9.80
C LYS A 67 1.45 -9.72 8.43
N ALA A 68 0.63 -10.70 8.09
CA ALA A 68 -0.32 -10.57 7.00
C ALA A 68 -1.74 -10.45 7.55
N TYR A 69 -2.51 -9.56 6.95
CA TYR A 69 -3.93 -9.34 7.23
C TYR A 69 -4.72 -9.87 6.05
N VAL A 70 -5.55 -10.85 6.32
CA VAL A 70 -6.22 -11.65 5.29
C VAL A 70 -7.71 -11.41 5.35
N PHE A 71 -8.33 -11.19 4.21
CA PHE A 71 -9.77 -11.11 4.06
C PHE A 71 -10.22 -11.81 2.78
N GLY A 72 -11.43 -12.33 2.77
CA GLY A 72 -12.02 -12.96 1.59
C GLY A 72 -13.21 -13.84 1.92
N GLU A 73 -13.55 -14.69 0.97
CA GLU A 73 -14.75 -15.52 1.03
C GLU A 73 -14.79 -16.38 2.31
N GLY A 74 -15.92 -16.33 3.01
CA GLY A 74 -16.15 -17.08 4.24
C GLY A 74 -15.60 -16.46 5.51
N LEU A 75 -14.84 -15.35 5.44
CA LEU A 75 -14.38 -14.63 6.61
C LEU A 75 -15.39 -13.54 7.00
N VAL A 76 -15.82 -13.57 8.26
CA VAL A 76 -16.71 -12.54 8.84
C VAL A 76 -15.94 -11.28 9.19
N ALA A 77 -14.66 -11.44 9.55
CA ALA A 77 -13.74 -10.36 9.89
C ALA A 77 -12.34 -10.67 9.34
N PRO A 78 -11.50 -9.66 9.16
CA PRO A 78 -10.09 -9.87 8.82
C PRO A 78 -9.39 -10.79 9.80
N ALA A 79 -8.57 -11.70 9.29
CA ALA A 79 -7.69 -12.56 10.08
C ALA A 79 -6.24 -12.08 10.01
N GLN A 80 -5.51 -12.23 11.12
CA GLN A 80 -4.08 -11.95 11.17
C GLN A 80 -3.32 -13.28 11.17
N ILE A 81 -2.30 -13.39 10.31
CA ILE A 81 -1.39 -14.54 10.24
C ILE A 81 0.07 -14.08 10.28
N ASP A 82 0.95 -14.97 10.69
CA ASP A 82 2.39 -14.70 10.68
C ASP A 82 2.94 -14.78 9.26
N LEU A 83 3.80 -13.82 8.90
CA LEU A 83 4.62 -13.93 7.70
C LEU A 83 5.87 -14.77 8.02
N PRO A 84 6.31 -15.66 7.12
CA PRO A 84 7.44 -16.56 7.36
C PRO A 84 8.81 -15.85 7.21
N ILE A 85 8.88 -14.57 7.51
CA ILE A 85 10.10 -13.75 7.40
C ILE A 85 10.91 -13.90 8.70
N PRO A 86 12.18 -14.32 8.64
CA PRO A 86 13.04 -14.46 9.83
C PRO A 86 13.33 -13.10 10.50
N GLU A 87 13.59 -13.13 11.80
CA GLU A 87 14.08 -11.97 12.58
C GLU A 87 13.22 -10.71 12.52
N GLN A 88 11.91 -10.86 12.56
CA GLN A 88 10.93 -9.78 12.55
C GLN A 88 10.93 -8.99 13.87
N ARG A 89 11.94 -8.18 14.13
CA ARG A 89 11.98 -7.33 15.32
C ARG A 89 12.18 -5.87 14.94
N ALA A 90 11.32 -5.03 15.54
CA ALA A 90 11.40 -3.57 15.39
C ALA A 90 11.38 -3.10 13.92
N VAL A 91 10.54 -3.71 13.08
CA VAL A 91 10.28 -3.21 11.74
C VAL A 91 9.64 -1.83 11.85
N GLU A 92 10.13 -0.88 11.05
CA GLU A 92 9.67 0.50 11.02
C GLU A 92 8.60 0.71 9.96
N GLY A 93 8.79 0.12 8.79
CA GLY A 93 7.84 0.21 7.69
C GLY A 93 8.14 -0.81 6.61
N LEU A 94 7.23 -0.89 5.65
CA LEU A 94 7.33 -1.82 4.52
C LEU A 94 6.67 -1.23 3.28
N CYS A 95 6.97 -1.84 2.13
CA CYS A 95 6.18 -1.73 0.92
C CYS A 95 6.10 -3.09 0.21
N SER A 96 5.12 -3.24 -0.65
CA SER A 96 4.89 -4.45 -1.43
C SER A 96 4.83 -4.16 -2.91
N GLY A 97 5.13 -5.17 -3.71
CA GLY A 97 5.10 -5.11 -5.16
C GLY A 97 4.76 -6.45 -5.79
N GLU A 98 4.72 -6.48 -7.12
CA GLU A 98 4.51 -7.71 -7.85
C GLU A 98 5.73 -8.62 -7.78
N ALA A 99 5.49 -9.92 -7.56
CA ALA A 99 6.55 -10.94 -7.60
C ALA A 99 6.64 -11.62 -8.97
N GLY A 100 5.81 -11.23 -9.93
CA GLY A 100 5.71 -11.88 -11.24
C GLY A 100 5.33 -13.35 -11.11
N SER A 101 6.00 -14.22 -11.86
CA SER A 101 5.77 -15.67 -11.81
C SER A 101 6.46 -16.38 -10.64
N GLN A 102 7.24 -15.67 -9.84
CA GLN A 102 8.09 -16.25 -8.79
C GLN A 102 7.40 -16.37 -7.44
N GLY A 103 6.29 -15.66 -7.21
CA GLY A 103 5.63 -15.69 -5.92
C GLY A 103 4.31 -14.95 -5.87
N LEU A 104 3.79 -14.81 -4.66
CA LEU A 104 2.55 -14.08 -4.39
C LEU A 104 2.78 -12.57 -4.44
N MET A 105 3.80 -12.10 -3.70
CA MET A 105 4.17 -10.69 -3.65
C MET A 105 5.64 -10.52 -3.28
N ARG A 106 6.25 -9.43 -3.74
CA ARG A 106 7.54 -8.95 -3.26
C ARG A 106 7.31 -8.00 -2.09
N ILE A 107 8.16 -8.07 -1.07
CA ILE A 107 8.12 -7.18 0.09
C ILE A 107 9.51 -6.54 0.24
N ALA A 108 9.52 -5.25 0.54
CA ALA A 108 10.67 -4.55 1.06
C ALA A 108 10.36 -3.99 2.45
N TYR A 109 11.29 -4.06 3.39
CA TYR A 109 11.11 -3.54 4.74
C TYR A 109 12.43 -3.03 5.33
N TRP A 110 12.32 -2.17 6.33
CA TRP A 110 13.45 -1.67 7.11
C TRP A 110 13.13 -1.69 8.60
N THR A 111 14.16 -1.58 9.44
CA THR A 111 14.02 -1.64 10.89
C THR A 111 14.43 -0.32 11.54
N ILE A 112 13.93 -0.06 12.76
CA ILE A 112 14.29 1.11 13.57
C ILE A 112 15.81 1.15 13.82
N SER A 113 16.43 -0.01 14.09
CA SER A 113 17.85 -0.11 14.40
C SER A 113 18.76 0.13 13.20
N ASN A 114 18.26 -0.08 11.98
CA ASN A 114 18.98 0.17 10.74
C ASN A 114 18.01 0.66 9.66
N ASN A 115 17.57 1.90 9.79
CA ASN A 115 16.64 2.53 8.86
C ASN A 115 17.30 2.99 7.53
N ARG A 116 18.52 2.59 7.27
CA ARG A 116 19.21 2.80 5.98
C ARG A 116 19.33 1.53 5.16
N LEU A 117 19.03 0.38 5.76
CA LEU A 117 19.11 -0.91 5.11
C LEU A 117 17.70 -1.36 4.72
N LEU A 118 17.46 -1.49 3.44
CA LEU A 118 16.24 -2.02 2.86
C LEU A 118 16.45 -3.49 2.52
N ARG A 119 15.69 -4.37 3.16
CA ARG A 119 15.70 -5.82 2.89
C ARG A 119 14.54 -6.16 1.98
N THR A 120 14.80 -6.95 0.95
CA THR A 120 13.80 -7.40 -0.02
C THR A 120 13.72 -8.89 -0.10
N GLY A 121 12.56 -9.39 -0.45
CA GLY A 121 12.34 -10.80 -0.74
C GLY A 121 10.92 -11.06 -1.23
N VAL A 122 10.67 -12.31 -1.54
CA VAL A 122 9.41 -12.79 -2.12
C VAL A 122 8.66 -13.65 -1.11
N ILE A 123 7.40 -13.30 -0.90
CA ILE A 123 6.42 -14.19 -0.30
C ILE A 123 5.88 -15.10 -1.39
N GLY A 124 6.15 -16.37 -1.26
CA GLY A 124 5.61 -17.43 -2.11
C GLY A 124 4.53 -18.21 -1.38
N GLN A 125 3.99 -19.19 -2.08
CA GLN A 125 3.03 -20.16 -1.53
C GLN A 125 3.45 -21.58 -1.94
N SER A 126 3.48 -22.47 -0.96
CA SER A 126 3.72 -23.91 -1.19
C SER A 126 2.61 -24.71 -0.51
N GLY A 127 1.68 -25.20 -1.32
CA GLY A 127 0.44 -25.78 -0.79
C GLY A 127 -0.37 -24.73 -0.05
N ASP A 128 -0.61 -24.95 1.24
CA ASP A 128 -1.39 -24.05 2.12
C ASP A 128 -0.51 -23.12 2.99
N GLU A 129 0.82 -23.19 2.82
CA GLU A 129 1.77 -22.44 3.61
C GLU A 129 2.38 -21.30 2.80
N LEU A 130 2.56 -20.14 3.44
CA LEU A 130 3.34 -19.04 2.91
C LEU A 130 4.84 -19.36 3.10
N THR A 131 5.63 -18.99 2.11
CA THR A 131 7.10 -19.15 2.13
C THR A 131 7.77 -17.79 1.97
N TRP A 132 9.01 -17.67 2.40
CA TRP A 132 9.85 -16.50 2.23
C TRP A 132 11.15 -16.87 1.56
N GLU A 133 11.53 -16.09 0.57
CA GLU A 133 12.85 -16.15 -0.06
C GLU A 133 13.44 -14.72 -0.06
N GLU A 134 14.55 -14.53 0.68
CA GLU A 134 15.26 -13.25 0.71
C GLU A 134 16.00 -13.04 -0.61
N GLU A 135 15.81 -11.88 -1.25
CA GLU A 135 16.46 -11.54 -2.53
C GLU A 135 17.70 -10.69 -2.31
N ASP A 136 17.60 -9.59 -1.53
CA ASP A 136 18.68 -8.62 -1.39
C ASP A 136 18.57 -7.83 -0.09
N ALA A 137 19.68 -7.15 0.25
CA ALA A 137 19.76 -6.18 1.33
C ALA A 137 20.62 -4.98 0.88
N THR A 138 19.96 -3.88 0.52
CA THR A 138 20.58 -2.71 -0.10
C THR A 138 20.61 -1.51 0.84
N GLU A 139 21.78 -0.84 0.96
CA GLU A 139 21.90 0.42 1.69
C GLU A 139 21.37 1.60 0.84
N ALA A 140 20.40 2.35 1.40
CA ALA A 140 19.80 3.50 0.75
C ALA A 140 20.65 4.79 0.83
N GLY A 141 21.71 4.82 1.65
CA GLY A 141 22.54 6.02 1.85
C GLY A 141 21.87 7.13 2.70
N PHE A 142 20.61 7.01 3.03
CA PHE A 142 19.79 7.94 3.84
C PHE A 142 18.82 7.16 4.74
N PRO A 143 18.29 7.77 5.81
CA PRO A 143 17.21 7.17 6.59
C PRO A 143 15.95 7.02 5.73
N ILE A 144 15.38 5.83 5.69
CA ILE A 144 14.18 5.51 4.92
C ILE A 144 12.96 5.86 5.76
N THR A 145 12.01 6.59 5.17
CA THR A 145 10.72 6.90 5.79
C THR A 145 9.55 6.26 5.05
N SER A 146 9.70 5.99 3.76
CA SER A 146 8.75 5.21 2.96
C SER A 146 9.45 4.52 1.80
N CYS A 147 8.80 3.54 1.20
CA CYS A 147 9.22 2.92 -0.05
C CYS A 147 8.01 2.60 -0.94
N VAL A 148 8.29 2.31 -2.19
CA VAL A 148 7.29 1.87 -3.18
C VAL A 148 7.97 1.07 -4.28
N PHE A 149 7.28 0.07 -4.81
CA PHE A 149 7.67 -0.60 -6.04
C PHE A 149 6.99 0.07 -7.24
N ALA A 150 7.79 0.50 -8.20
CA ALA A 150 7.34 0.91 -9.52
C ALA A 150 7.78 -0.16 -10.52
N TYR A 151 6.88 -1.06 -10.87
CA TYR A 151 7.22 -2.35 -11.50
C TYR A 151 8.25 -3.11 -10.65
N ASP A 152 9.38 -3.49 -11.24
CA ASP A 152 10.48 -4.18 -10.55
C ASP A 152 11.46 -3.22 -9.84
N THR A 153 11.26 -1.91 -10.00
CA THR A 153 12.15 -0.90 -9.41
C THR A 153 11.66 -0.52 -8.02
N LEU A 154 12.50 -0.73 -7.02
CA LEU A 154 12.26 -0.29 -5.65
C LEU A 154 12.78 1.13 -5.45
N VAL A 155 11.91 2.04 -5.04
CA VAL A 155 12.22 3.43 -4.74
C VAL A 155 11.99 3.70 -3.26
N ALA A 156 13.03 4.15 -2.56
CA ALA A 156 12.95 4.57 -1.16
C ALA A 156 13.00 6.09 -1.05
N SER A 157 12.32 6.64 -0.06
CA SER A 157 12.28 8.08 0.21
C SER A 157 12.76 8.40 1.63
N PRO A 158 13.54 9.50 1.81
CA PRO A 158 13.93 9.99 3.13
C PRO A 158 12.96 11.01 3.73
N ARG A 159 11.88 11.37 3.05
CA ARG A 159 11.00 12.48 3.44
C ARG A 159 9.51 12.18 3.36
N SER A 160 9.12 11.19 2.56
CA SER A 160 7.70 10.89 2.37
C SER A 160 7.13 10.12 3.54
N ALA A 161 6.03 10.58 4.10
CA ALA A 161 5.24 9.85 5.09
C ALA A 161 4.43 8.70 4.44
N ALA A 162 4.03 8.89 3.17
CA ALA A 162 3.36 7.89 2.37
C ALA A 162 3.81 7.96 0.92
N SER A 163 3.85 6.83 0.23
CA SER A 163 4.20 6.73 -1.18
C SER A 163 3.38 5.66 -1.89
N ALA A 164 3.03 5.91 -3.14
CA ALA A 164 2.33 4.98 -4.01
C ALA A 164 2.88 5.04 -5.44
N SER A 165 2.67 3.99 -6.22
CA SER A 165 3.04 3.92 -7.62
C SER A 165 1.80 3.82 -8.50
N LEU A 166 1.68 4.74 -9.44
CA LEU A 166 0.67 4.70 -10.50
C LEU A 166 1.34 4.22 -11.77
N THR A 167 1.17 2.94 -12.11
CA THR A 167 1.78 2.31 -13.28
C THR A 167 0.76 2.16 -14.40
N ARG A 168 1.12 2.60 -15.62
CA ARG A 168 0.25 2.51 -16.81
C ARG A 168 1.08 2.16 -18.05
N GLY A 169 0.82 1.01 -18.64
CA GLY A 169 1.66 0.51 -19.73
C GLY A 169 3.13 0.41 -19.27
N ASP A 170 4.04 1.07 -19.98
CA ASP A 170 5.47 1.11 -19.62
C ASP A 170 5.84 2.33 -18.74
N ASN A 171 4.86 3.17 -18.39
CA ASN A 171 5.08 4.40 -17.64
C ASN A 171 4.69 4.24 -16.18
N ALA A 172 5.48 4.81 -15.28
CA ALA A 172 5.19 4.90 -13.86
C ALA A 172 5.27 6.34 -13.36
N ALA A 173 4.33 6.71 -12.51
CA ALA A 173 4.42 7.92 -11.71
C ALA A 173 4.46 7.55 -10.23
N LEU A 174 5.35 8.18 -9.48
CA LEU A 174 5.39 8.08 -8.04
C LEU A 174 4.54 9.19 -7.43
N LEU A 175 3.64 8.80 -6.56
CA LEU A 175 2.88 9.70 -5.71
C LEU A 175 3.50 9.67 -4.33
N SER A 176 3.65 10.82 -3.70
CA SER A 176 4.21 10.92 -2.35
C SER A 176 3.58 12.04 -1.55
N ILE A 177 3.57 11.89 -0.23
CA ILE A 177 3.09 12.88 0.73
C ILE A 177 4.20 13.05 1.76
N GLU A 178 4.74 14.27 1.91
CA GLU A 178 5.56 14.63 3.06
C GLU A 178 4.64 14.96 4.24
N GLU A 179 5.12 14.77 5.47
CA GLU A 179 4.34 15.05 6.67
C GLU A 179 3.81 16.50 6.67
N GLY A 180 2.48 16.66 6.73
CA GLY A 180 1.80 17.94 6.65
C GLY A 180 1.92 18.67 5.30
N GLY A 181 2.45 18.01 4.28
CA GLY A 181 2.67 18.55 2.95
C GLY A 181 1.58 18.18 1.95
N PRO A 182 1.60 18.78 0.75
CA PRO A 182 0.69 18.43 -0.33
C PRO A 182 1.05 17.08 -0.94
N LEU A 183 0.09 16.50 -1.66
CA LEU A 183 0.36 15.39 -2.57
C LEU A 183 1.35 15.84 -3.65
N GLN A 184 2.36 15.06 -3.88
CA GLN A 184 3.39 15.27 -4.91
C GLN A 184 3.37 14.14 -5.94
N ILE A 185 3.77 14.46 -7.16
CA ILE A 185 3.98 13.49 -8.23
C ILE A 185 5.38 13.62 -8.82
N SER A 186 5.97 12.49 -9.19
CA SER A 186 7.18 12.38 -9.97
C SER A 186 7.01 11.37 -11.09
N THR A 187 7.43 11.71 -12.29
CA THR A 187 7.42 10.80 -13.46
C THR A 187 8.81 10.30 -13.83
N ASP A 188 9.83 10.64 -13.06
CA ASP A 188 11.24 10.28 -13.23
C ASP A 188 11.80 9.53 -12.00
N LEU A 189 10.97 8.67 -11.40
CA LEU A 189 11.32 7.85 -10.24
C LEU A 189 11.82 8.66 -9.02
N GLY A 190 11.26 9.83 -8.83
CA GLY A 190 11.51 10.65 -7.63
C GLY A 190 12.62 11.69 -7.80
N MET A 191 13.23 11.84 -8.99
CA MET A 191 14.26 12.84 -9.22
C MET A 191 13.69 14.26 -9.26
N THR A 192 12.48 14.42 -9.82
CA THR A 192 11.79 15.70 -9.87
C THR A 192 10.36 15.53 -9.35
N THR A 193 9.96 16.34 -8.40
CA THR A 193 8.61 16.32 -7.84
C THR A 193 7.83 17.59 -8.18
N SER A 194 6.53 17.42 -8.40
CA SER A 194 5.59 18.52 -8.60
C SER A 194 4.39 18.35 -7.67
N SER A 195 3.97 19.41 -7.02
CA SER A 195 2.78 19.37 -6.17
C SER A 195 1.50 19.22 -6.99
N ILE A 196 0.59 18.40 -6.51
CA ILE A 196 -0.75 18.21 -7.09
C ILE A 196 -1.76 18.76 -6.10
N THR A 197 -2.71 19.52 -6.61
CA THR A 197 -3.90 19.92 -5.86
C THR A 197 -5.04 18.97 -6.22
N VAL A 198 -5.54 18.25 -5.23
CA VAL A 198 -6.79 17.49 -5.37
C VAL A 198 -7.94 18.49 -5.23
N ARG A 199 -8.83 18.52 -6.22
CA ARG A 199 -9.99 19.44 -6.20
C ARG A 199 -11.20 18.73 -5.66
N ASP A 200 -12.07 19.50 -5.03
CA ASP A 200 -13.40 19.00 -4.63
C ASP A 200 -14.17 18.42 -5.82
N GLY A 201 -14.79 17.28 -5.57
CA GLY A 201 -15.79 16.72 -6.46
C GLY A 201 -17.13 17.43 -6.31
N ILE A 202 -18.14 16.95 -7.06
CA ILE A 202 -19.50 17.55 -7.00
C ILE A 202 -20.14 17.33 -5.62
N THR A 203 -19.86 16.19 -4.99
CA THR A 203 -20.51 15.76 -3.74
C THR A 203 -19.50 15.38 -2.64
N VAL A 204 -18.21 15.41 -2.95
CA VAL A 204 -17.14 14.99 -2.03
C VAL A 204 -16.09 16.09 -1.97
N THR A 205 -15.80 16.56 -0.76
CA THR A 205 -14.71 17.52 -0.51
C THR A 205 -13.37 16.76 -0.54
N ALA A 206 -12.35 17.31 -1.16
CA ALA A 206 -11.01 16.74 -1.11
C ALA A 206 -10.38 16.97 0.28
N PRO A 207 -9.49 16.09 0.76
CA PRO A 207 -8.74 16.35 1.98
C PRO A 207 -7.76 17.52 1.76
N ASP A 208 -7.78 18.49 2.68
CA ASP A 208 -6.84 19.63 2.67
C ASP A 208 -5.45 19.21 3.15
N VAL A 209 -5.42 18.24 4.07
CA VAL A 209 -4.18 17.66 4.61
C VAL A 209 -4.17 16.16 4.30
N PRO A 210 -3.61 15.75 3.16
CA PRO A 210 -3.48 14.33 2.82
C PRO A 210 -2.47 13.66 3.77
N THR A 211 -2.81 12.45 4.24
CA THR A 211 -1.97 11.67 5.17
C THR A 211 -1.59 10.30 4.62
N ALA A 212 -2.39 9.75 3.71
CA ALA A 212 -2.08 8.48 3.07
C ALA A 212 -2.50 8.48 1.60
N VAL A 213 -1.76 7.74 0.79
CA VAL A 213 -2.03 7.55 -0.64
C VAL A 213 -1.77 6.10 -1.03
N THR A 214 -2.64 5.54 -1.86
CA THR A 214 -2.38 4.32 -2.62
C THR A 214 -2.91 4.50 -4.04
N ALA A 215 -2.39 3.76 -5.00
CA ALA A 215 -2.76 3.92 -6.40
C ALA A 215 -2.64 2.60 -7.17
N ASN A 216 -3.48 2.46 -8.19
CA ASN A 216 -3.34 1.39 -9.17
C ASN A 216 -3.67 1.95 -10.56
N GLY A 217 -2.79 1.72 -11.54
CA GLY A 217 -2.95 2.23 -12.90
C GLY A 217 -3.96 1.48 -13.76
N SER A 218 -4.41 0.31 -13.32
CA SER A 218 -5.45 -0.47 -13.99
C SER A 218 -6.13 -1.40 -12.99
N LEU A 219 -7.38 -1.15 -12.68
CA LEU A 219 -8.16 -1.90 -11.70
C LEU A 219 -9.54 -2.31 -12.27
N PRO A 220 -9.58 -3.17 -13.29
CA PRO A 220 -10.85 -3.54 -13.96
C PRO A 220 -11.85 -4.21 -13.03
N ALA A 221 -11.39 -5.08 -12.14
CA ALA A 221 -12.23 -5.77 -11.16
C ALA A 221 -12.83 -4.84 -10.11
N GLY A 222 -12.22 -3.67 -9.89
CA GLY A 222 -12.74 -2.62 -9.02
C GLY A 222 -13.56 -1.55 -9.75
N GLY A 223 -13.88 -1.74 -11.05
CA GLY A 223 -14.61 -0.73 -11.80
C GLY A 223 -13.77 0.45 -12.33
N TYR A 224 -12.45 0.40 -12.16
CA TYR A 224 -11.50 1.45 -12.55
C TYR A 224 -10.51 0.97 -13.63
N PRO A 225 -10.95 0.69 -14.86
CA PRO A 225 -10.05 0.19 -15.91
C PRO A 225 -8.96 1.19 -16.31
N GLY A 226 -9.21 2.49 -16.09
CA GLY A 226 -8.23 3.57 -16.27
C GLY A 226 -7.34 3.84 -15.06
N GLY A 227 -7.47 3.03 -14.00
CA GLY A 227 -6.77 3.21 -12.74
C GLY A 227 -7.50 4.09 -11.74
N VAL A 228 -7.00 4.12 -10.52
CA VAL A 228 -7.51 4.93 -9.40
C VAL A 228 -6.36 5.39 -8.53
N VAL A 229 -6.46 6.58 -7.98
CA VAL A 229 -5.67 7.08 -6.86
C VAL A 229 -6.61 7.23 -5.67
N VAL A 230 -6.27 6.62 -4.55
CA VAL A 230 -7.04 6.74 -3.32
C VAL A 230 -6.23 7.56 -2.33
N ILE A 231 -6.85 8.60 -1.78
CA ILE A 231 -6.20 9.54 -0.87
C ILE A 231 -7.00 9.60 0.41
N ALA A 232 -6.35 9.40 1.53
CA ALA A 232 -6.93 9.66 2.85
C ALA A 232 -6.32 10.93 3.44
N GLY A 233 -7.10 11.63 4.25
CA GLY A 233 -6.64 12.85 4.91
C GLY A 233 -7.74 13.55 5.69
N GLU A 234 -7.41 14.72 6.19
CA GLU A 234 -8.28 15.58 6.97
C GLU A 234 -8.75 16.78 6.15
N THR A 235 -10.02 17.11 6.25
CA THR A 235 -10.58 18.34 5.69
C THR A 235 -10.34 19.52 6.61
N SER A 236 -10.52 20.75 6.10
CA SER A 236 -10.44 21.98 6.91
C SER A 236 -11.45 22.02 8.07
N GLU A 237 -12.48 21.19 8.04
CA GLU A 237 -13.47 21.02 9.11
C GLU A 237 -13.06 19.97 10.16
N GLY A 238 -11.87 19.34 10.01
CA GLY A 238 -11.37 18.31 10.92
C GLY A 238 -12.03 16.94 10.70
N THR A 239 -12.65 16.72 9.55
CA THR A 239 -13.24 15.42 9.19
C THR A 239 -12.25 14.58 8.42
N HIS A 240 -11.97 13.36 8.90
CA HIS A 240 -11.20 12.39 8.15
C HIS A 240 -12.04 11.74 7.07
N GLN A 241 -11.48 11.65 5.88
CA GLN A 241 -12.15 10.99 4.75
C GLN A 241 -11.18 10.31 3.80
N VAL A 242 -11.73 9.41 3.01
CA VAL A 242 -11.04 8.71 1.92
C VAL A 242 -11.73 9.09 0.62
N VAL A 243 -10.97 9.52 -0.36
CA VAL A 243 -11.49 9.91 -1.68
C VAL A 243 -10.84 9.11 -2.79
N PHE A 244 -11.64 8.75 -3.78
CA PHE A 244 -11.21 8.06 -5.00
C PHE A 244 -11.07 9.09 -6.11
N VAL A 245 -9.90 9.17 -6.71
CA VAL A 245 -9.55 10.17 -7.72
C VAL A 245 -9.25 9.48 -9.04
N ASP A 246 -9.85 9.96 -10.12
CA ASP A 246 -9.52 9.52 -11.47
C ASP A 246 -8.10 10.00 -11.84
N PRO A 247 -7.17 9.08 -12.12
CA PRO A 247 -5.80 9.45 -12.48
C PRO A 247 -5.66 10.03 -13.90
N SER A 248 -6.73 10.11 -14.68
CA SER A 248 -6.67 10.71 -16.03
C SER A 248 -6.28 12.20 -16.02
N ALA A 249 -6.50 12.87 -14.87
CA ALA A 249 -6.02 14.24 -14.65
C ALA A 249 -4.49 14.32 -14.43
N ILE A 250 -3.83 13.18 -14.18
CA ILE A 250 -2.40 13.08 -13.95
C ILE A 250 -1.74 12.75 -15.30
N THR A 251 -1.02 13.71 -15.86
CA THR A 251 -0.29 13.49 -17.11
C THR A 251 1.02 12.76 -16.80
N LEU A 252 1.09 11.48 -17.19
CA LEU A 252 2.37 10.78 -17.26
C LEU A 252 3.10 11.29 -18.51
N LYS A 253 4.35 11.73 -18.34
CA LYS A 253 5.18 12.09 -19.50
C LYS A 253 5.58 10.81 -20.22
N ASP A 254 5.34 10.79 -21.53
CA ASP A 254 5.83 9.78 -22.45
C ASP A 254 7.37 9.83 -22.52
#